data_68423fa8986170fe99c9d4e5c0d4914a
#
_entry.id   68423fa8986170fe99c9d4e5c0d4914a
#
_cell.length_a   1.000
_cell.length_b   1.000
_cell.length_c   1.000
_cell.angle_alpha   90.00
_cell.angle_beta   90.00
_cell.angle_gamma   90.00
#
_symmetry.space_group_name_H-M   'P 1'
#
loop_
_entity.id
_entity.type
_entity.pdbx_description
1 polymer ?
#
loop_
_entity_poly.entity_id
_entity_poly.type
_entity_poly.pdbx_seq_one_letter_code
_entity_poly.pdbx_strand_id
1 'polypeptide(L)'
;MKRRIIEVDYTEIGGFEASGLLTSEQVADYVRETIPTSHLEQCPNIQYEPDNPEFVSYPYGLAFFDPETHEIKVGPAERFGLIAPEQEMIDTVTHEIGHNAHQNLIEHRLEIAAKWADLYERSKNGENDFVSRYASTNEYEDFAESYMTYVRDPGLLQFVSPEKYALMRDFIFAGREYPPREVGRE
;
A
#
# COMPACT_ATOMS: atom_id res chain seq x y z
N MET A 1 -19.17 -20.62 4.27
CA MET A 1 -19.46 -19.36 5.01
C MET A 1 -19.83 -18.29 3.97
N LYS A 2 -20.84 -17.43 4.19
CA LYS A 2 -21.12 -16.34 3.26
C LYS A 2 -19.96 -15.34 3.34
N ARG A 3 -19.38 -15.00 2.20
CA ARG A 3 -18.34 -13.95 2.09
C ARG A 3 -18.97 -12.64 2.57
N ARG A 4 -18.39 -12.01 3.58
CA ARG A 4 -18.84 -10.69 4.06
C ARG A 4 -18.13 -9.65 3.21
N ILE A 5 -18.87 -8.73 2.63
CA ILE A 5 -18.38 -7.60 1.84
C ILE A 5 -18.77 -6.33 2.57
N ILE A 6 -17.81 -5.44 2.74
CA ILE A 6 -17.98 -4.12 3.35
C ILE A 6 -17.61 -3.08 2.29
N GLU A 7 -18.48 -2.12 2.06
CA GLU A 7 -18.24 -1.03 1.13
C GLU A 7 -17.56 0.14 1.87
N VAL A 8 -16.47 0.62 1.32
CA VAL A 8 -15.78 1.84 1.75
C VAL A 8 -15.67 2.75 0.53
N ASP A 9 -16.45 3.82 0.51
CA ASP A 9 -16.67 4.69 -0.65
C ASP A 9 -17.13 3.89 -1.87
N TYR A 10 -16.26 3.60 -2.84
CA TYR A 10 -16.56 2.83 -4.05
C TYR A 10 -15.87 1.47 -4.08
N THR A 11 -15.19 1.11 -2.99
CA THR A 11 -14.35 -0.09 -2.91
C THR A 11 -15.02 -1.16 -2.05
N GLU A 12 -15.19 -2.35 -2.60
CA GLU A 12 -15.66 -3.52 -1.87
C GLU A 12 -14.50 -4.22 -1.15
N ILE A 13 -14.56 -4.34 0.16
CA ILE A 13 -13.56 -5.04 0.99
C ILE A 13 -14.16 -6.34 1.50
N GLY A 14 -13.51 -7.46 1.21
CA GLY A 14 -14.11 -8.74 1.58
C GLY A 14 -13.18 -9.95 1.62
N GLY A 15 -13.71 -11.04 2.20
CA GLY A 15 -13.06 -12.34 2.25
C GLY A 15 -12.06 -12.52 3.39
N PHE A 16 -11.70 -11.48 4.13
CA PHE A 16 -10.63 -11.51 5.15
C PHE A 16 -10.93 -12.43 6.34
N GLU A 17 -12.18 -12.74 6.63
CA GLU A 17 -12.57 -13.72 7.66
C GLU A 17 -11.94 -15.11 7.43
N ALA A 18 -11.67 -15.46 6.18
CA ALA A 18 -11.04 -16.72 5.82
C ALA A 18 -9.54 -16.74 6.11
N SER A 19 -8.90 -15.60 6.31
CA SER A 19 -7.49 -15.50 6.68
C SER A 19 -7.21 -15.99 8.11
N GLY A 20 -8.19 -15.88 9.00
CA GLY A 20 -8.00 -16.08 10.43
C GLY A 20 -7.15 -15.00 11.12
N LEU A 21 -6.68 -13.98 10.39
CA LEU A 21 -5.88 -12.88 10.91
C LEU A 21 -6.75 -11.64 11.16
N LEU A 22 -7.47 -11.19 10.14
CA LEU A 22 -8.32 -10.00 10.18
C LEU A 22 -9.72 -10.33 9.66
N THR A 23 -10.68 -9.52 10.05
CA THR A 23 -12.02 -9.50 9.44
C THR A 23 -12.09 -8.44 8.36
N SER A 24 -13.02 -8.59 7.42
CA SER A 24 -13.31 -7.56 6.41
C SER A 24 -13.68 -6.21 7.04
N GLU A 25 -14.36 -6.23 8.20
CA GLU A 25 -14.69 -5.01 8.96
C GLU A 25 -13.43 -4.30 9.49
N GLN A 26 -12.49 -5.04 10.08
CA GLN A 26 -11.24 -4.45 10.59
C GLN A 26 -10.42 -3.81 9.47
N VAL A 27 -10.32 -4.46 8.30
CA VAL A 27 -9.64 -3.89 7.14
C VAL A 27 -10.38 -2.66 6.62
N ALA A 28 -11.72 -2.73 6.52
CA ALA A 28 -12.55 -1.61 6.08
C ALA A 28 -12.46 -0.40 7.02
N ASP A 29 -12.48 -0.62 8.34
CA ASP A 29 -12.31 0.44 9.33
C ASP A 29 -10.92 1.09 9.21
N TYR A 30 -9.87 0.28 9.10
CA TYR A 30 -8.52 0.79 8.87
C TYR A 30 -8.45 1.66 7.60
N VAL A 31 -8.97 1.17 6.47
CA VAL A 31 -8.97 1.90 5.20
C VAL A 31 -9.74 3.21 5.33
N ARG A 32 -10.94 3.18 5.92
CA ARG A 32 -11.80 4.36 6.13
C ARG A 32 -11.14 5.43 7.00
N GLU A 33 -10.47 5.00 8.06
CA GLU A 33 -9.84 5.92 9.00
C GLU A 33 -8.50 6.48 8.51
N THR A 34 -7.78 5.69 7.71
CA THR A 34 -6.39 5.95 7.38
C THR A 34 -6.20 6.46 5.96
N ILE A 35 -6.88 5.89 4.98
CA ILE A 35 -6.63 6.16 3.56
C ILE A 35 -7.55 7.30 3.07
N PRO A 36 -7.02 8.32 2.34
CA PRO A 36 -7.87 9.30 1.67
C PRO A 36 -8.76 8.63 0.61
N THR A 37 -10.04 8.99 0.55
CA THR A 37 -11.01 8.47 -0.43
C THR A 37 -10.50 8.57 -1.88
N SER A 38 -9.81 9.65 -2.23
CA SER A 38 -9.24 9.84 -3.58
C SER A 38 -8.19 8.78 -3.96
N HIS A 39 -7.59 8.08 -2.99
CA HIS A 39 -6.62 7.02 -3.27
C HIS A 39 -7.30 5.66 -3.55
N LEU A 40 -8.61 5.57 -3.34
CA LEU A 40 -9.44 4.43 -3.68
C LEU A 40 -10.17 4.62 -5.03
N GLU A 41 -10.02 5.77 -5.68
CA GLU A 41 -10.59 6.00 -7.00
C GLU A 41 -10.17 4.89 -7.95
N GLN A 42 -11.11 4.42 -8.77
CA GLN A 42 -10.97 3.30 -9.70
C GLN A 42 -10.71 1.92 -9.06
N CYS A 43 -10.44 1.80 -7.76
CA CYS A 43 -10.24 0.53 -7.08
C CYS A 43 -11.60 -0.11 -6.73
N PRO A 44 -12.10 -1.10 -7.50
CA PRO A 44 -13.42 -1.66 -7.28
C PRO A 44 -13.45 -2.58 -6.06
N ASN A 45 -12.33 -3.23 -5.75
CA ASN A 45 -12.30 -4.16 -4.63
C ASN A 45 -10.90 -4.39 -4.05
N ILE A 46 -10.88 -4.76 -2.76
CA ILE A 46 -9.73 -5.28 -2.01
C ILE A 46 -10.19 -6.60 -1.40
N GLN A 47 -9.72 -7.72 -1.94
CA GLN A 47 -10.24 -9.05 -1.61
C GLN A 47 -9.16 -9.99 -1.12
N TYR A 48 -9.44 -10.70 -0.02
CA TYR A 48 -8.63 -11.85 0.37
C TYR A 48 -9.01 -13.05 -0.51
N GLU A 49 -8.08 -13.49 -1.36
CA GLU A 49 -8.27 -14.55 -2.34
C GLU A 49 -7.06 -15.49 -2.37
N PRO A 50 -6.85 -16.31 -1.32
CA PRO A 50 -5.66 -17.17 -1.20
C PRO A 50 -5.51 -18.18 -2.33
N ASP A 51 -6.62 -18.58 -2.94
CA ASP A 51 -6.66 -19.57 -4.04
C ASP A 51 -6.56 -18.90 -5.43
N ASN A 52 -6.30 -17.59 -5.51
CA ASN A 52 -6.16 -16.91 -6.79
C ASN A 52 -4.96 -17.48 -7.56
N PRO A 53 -5.13 -17.84 -8.88
CA PRO A 53 -4.06 -18.46 -9.67
C PRO A 53 -2.76 -17.65 -9.76
N GLU A 54 -2.82 -16.32 -9.61
CA GLU A 54 -1.63 -15.47 -9.59
C GLU A 54 -0.66 -15.86 -8.48
N PHE A 55 -1.18 -16.26 -7.30
CA PHE A 55 -0.33 -16.71 -6.21
C PHE A 55 0.36 -18.06 -6.45
N VAL A 56 -0.05 -18.81 -7.45
CA VAL A 56 0.67 -20.01 -7.92
C VAL A 56 1.89 -19.59 -8.74
N SER A 57 1.74 -18.58 -9.58
CA SER A 57 2.83 -18.03 -10.40
C SER A 57 3.85 -17.25 -9.57
N TYR A 58 3.39 -16.60 -8.49
CA TYR A 58 4.19 -15.79 -7.56
C TYR A 58 4.12 -16.36 -6.13
N PRO A 59 4.81 -17.47 -5.84
CA PRO A 59 4.65 -18.23 -4.58
C PRO A 59 5.09 -17.46 -3.33
N TYR A 60 5.81 -16.36 -3.48
CA TYR A 60 6.25 -15.49 -2.37
C TYR A 60 5.48 -14.16 -2.31
N GLY A 61 4.57 -13.90 -3.25
CA GLY A 61 3.76 -12.70 -3.24
C GLY A 61 2.75 -12.70 -2.10
N LEU A 62 2.64 -11.59 -1.37
CA LEU A 62 1.67 -11.40 -0.30
C LEU A 62 0.35 -10.86 -0.84
N ALA A 63 0.42 -9.99 -1.83
CA ALA A 63 -0.71 -9.42 -2.55
C ALA A 63 -0.28 -9.03 -3.96
N PHE A 64 -1.21 -8.54 -4.76
CA PHE A 64 -0.93 -7.85 -6.01
C PHE A 64 -2.04 -6.85 -6.35
N PHE A 65 -1.65 -5.79 -7.03
CA PHE A 65 -2.49 -4.81 -7.69
C PHE A 65 -2.53 -5.10 -9.20
N ASP A 66 -3.71 -5.12 -9.77
CA ASP A 66 -3.89 -5.25 -11.22
C ASP A 66 -4.06 -3.85 -11.85
N PRO A 67 -3.11 -3.37 -12.65
CA PRO A 67 -3.18 -2.03 -13.25
C PRO A 67 -4.23 -1.86 -14.34
N GLU A 68 -4.81 -2.95 -14.86
CA GLU A 68 -5.87 -2.90 -15.87
C GLU A 68 -7.26 -2.79 -15.23
N THR A 69 -7.47 -3.51 -14.13
CA THR A 69 -8.76 -3.56 -13.44
C THR A 69 -8.81 -2.74 -12.15
N HIS A 70 -7.65 -2.30 -11.65
CA HIS A 70 -7.46 -1.64 -10.35
C HIS A 70 -7.90 -2.49 -9.14
N GLU A 71 -8.03 -3.81 -9.33
CA GLU A 71 -8.34 -4.75 -8.27
C GLU A 71 -7.12 -5.05 -7.40
N ILE A 72 -7.35 -5.19 -6.10
CA ILE A 72 -6.32 -5.61 -5.13
C ILE A 72 -6.69 -6.99 -4.60
N LYS A 73 -5.77 -7.94 -4.74
CA LYS A 73 -5.91 -9.31 -4.25
C LYS A 73 -4.87 -9.58 -3.18
N VAL A 74 -5.33 -10.05 -2.01
CA VAL A 74 -4.47 -10.42 -0.88
C VAL A 74 -4.37 -11.93 -0.80
N GLY A 75 -3.16 -12.42 -0.67
CA GLY A 75 -2.80 -13.83 -0.76
C GLY A 75 -2.94 -14.61 0.54
N PRO A 76 -2.42 -15.85 0.53
CA PRO A 76 -2.58 -16.79 1.64
C PRO A 76 -2.00 -16.30 2.96
N ALA A 77 -2.78 -16.42 4.04
CA ALA A 77 -2.43 -15.95 5.38
C ALA A 77 -1.13 -16.55 5.92
N GLU A 78 -0.80 -17.78 5.54
CA GLU A 78 0.43 -18.45 5.95
C GLU A 78 1.71 -17.86 5.37
N ARG A 79 1.61 -16.92 4.44
CA ARG A 79 2.75 -16.18 3.87
C ARG A 79 3.14 -14.97 4.69
N PHE A 80 2.22 -14.49 5.53
CA PHE A 80 2.49 -13.37 6.42
C PHE A 80 3.37 -13.84 7.58
N GLY A 81 4.21 -12.92 8.07
CA GLY A 81 5.24 -13.24 9.06
C GLY A 81 4.68 -13.79 10.37
N LEU A 82 5.54 -14.48 11.14
CA LEU A 82 5.17 -15.06 12.43
C LEU A 82 5.08 -14.03 13.56
N ILE A 83 5.58 -12.83 13.32
CA ILE A 83 5.57 -11.72 14.28
C ILE A 83 4.66 -10.62 13.73
N ALA A 84 3.52 -10.39 14.38
CA ALA A 84 2.51 -9.40 13.98
C ALA A 84 1.96 -9.59 12.54
N PRO A 85 1.46 -10.77 12.17
CA PRO A 85 0.97 -11.05 10.82
C PRO A 85 -0.23 -10.17 10.42
N GLU A 86 -1.06 -9.76 11.39
CA GLU A 86 -2.16 -8.83 11.16
C GLU A 86 -1.66 -7.47 10.71
N GLN A 87 -0.57 -6.99 11.30
CA GLN A 87 0.03 -5.72 10.92
C GLN A 87 0.68 -5.80 9.55
N GLU A 88 1.36 -6.91 9.24
CA GLU A 88 1.97 -7.13 7.93
C GLU A 88 0.90 -7.20 6.84
N MET A 89 -0.26 -7.82 7.12
CA MET A 89 -1.40 -7.83 6.19
C MET A 89 -1.94 -6.42 5.95
N ILE A 90 -2.07 -5.59 6.98
CA ILE A 90 -2.48 -4.18 6.86
C ILE A 90 -1.43 -3.36 6.09
N ASP A 91 -0.15 -3.55 6.38
CA ASP A 91 0.93 -2.88 5.66
C ASP A 91 0.92 -3.28 4.17
N THR A 92 0.68 -4.56 3.87
CA THR A 92 0.55 -5.06 2.50
C THR A 92 -0.66 -4.45 1.78
N VAL A 93 -1.84 -4.41 2.42
CA VAL A 93 -3.02 -3.72 1.84
C VAL A 93 -2.70 -2.24 1.56
N THR A 94 -1.98 -1.58 2.46
CA THR A 94 -1.59 -0.18 2.29
C THR A 94 -0.61 -0.01 1.12
N HIS A 95 0.33 -0.93 0.96
CA HIS A 95 1.27 -0.98 -0.18
C HIS A 95 0.51 -1.11 -1.52
N GLU A 96 -0.45 -2.03 -1.62
CA GLU A 96 -1.23 -2.22 -2.85
C GLU A 96 -2.12 -1.01 -3.17
N ILE A 97 -2.69 -0.36 -2.15
CA ILE A 97 -3.37 0.94 -2.34
C ILE A 97 -2.39 2.01 -2.84
N GLY A 98 -1.12 1.95 -2.44
CA GLY A 98 -0.05 2.79 -2.98
C GLY A 98 0.12 2.60 -4.49
N HIS A 99 0.08 1.36 -5.00
CA HIS A 99 0.10 1.09 -6.44
C HIS A 99 -1.10 1.70 -7.16
N ASN A 100 -2.32 1.57 -6.59
CA ASN A 100 -3.51 2.21 -7.15
C ASN A 100 -3.38 3.74 -7.19
N ALA A 101 -2.90 4.35 -6.11
CA ALA A 101 -2.67 5.80 -6.05
C ALA A 101 -1.62 6.24 -7.10
N HIS A 102 -0.56 5.46 -7.31
CA HIS A 102 0.45 5.74 -8.34
C HIS A 102 -0.12 5.62 -9.75
N GLN A 103 -0.90 4.59 -10.03
CA GLN A 103 -1.55 4.40 -11.33
C GLN A 103 -2.48 5.59 -11.65
N ASN A 104 -3.27 6.03 -10.66
CA ASN A 104 -4.12 7.23 -10.81
C ASN A 104 -3.31 8.52 -11.09
N LEU A 105 -2.09 8.66 -10.54
CA LEU A 105 -1.20 9.77 -10.89
C LEU A 105 -0.72 9.68 -12.33
N ILE A 106 -0.35 8.50 -12.80
CA ILE A 106 0.09 8.28 -14.18
C ILE A 106 -1.04 8.65 -15.16
N GLU A 107 -2.27 8.30 -14.83
CA GLU A 107 -3.43 8.51 -15.69
C GLU A 107 -3.94 9.97 -15.67
N HIS A 108 -3.88 10.64 -14.52
CA HIS A 108 -4.58 11.91 -14.32
C HIS A 108 -3.69 13.08 -13.90
N ARG A 109 -2.47 12.81 -13.40
CA ARG A 109 -1.54 13.81 -12.88
C ARG A 109 -0.09 13.50 -13.25
N LEU A 110 0.14 13.35 -14.54
CA LEU A 110 1.43 12.91 -15.08
C LEU A 110 2.62 13.78 -14.61
N GLU A 111 2.41 15.05 -14.31
CA GLU A 111 3.45 15.94 -13.80
C GLU A 111 3.95 15.54 -12.39
N ILE A 112 3.10 14.92 -11.58
CA ILE A 112 3.48 14.42 -10.26
C ILE A 112 4.15 13.04 -10.40
N ALA A 113 3.60 12.17 -11.25
CA ALA A 113 4.22 10.87 -11.56
C ALA A 113 5.66 11.07 -12.11
N ALA A 114 5.86 12.03 -13.01
CA ALA A 114 7.18 12.35 -13.55
C ALA A 114 8.18 12.85 -12.49
N LYS A 115 7.71 13.62 -11.48
CA LYS A 115 8.57 14.00 -10.34
C LYS A 115 8.98 12.79 -9.52
N TRP A 116 8.08 11.82 -9.32
CA TRP A 116 8.43 10.59 -8.61
C TRP A 116 9.48 9.79 -9.39
N ALA A 117 9.28 9.62 -10.70
CA ALA A 117 10.23 8.94 -11.58
C ALA A 117 11.64 9.56 -11.51
N ASP A 118 11.75 10.89 -11.48
CA ASP A 118 13.02 11.60 -11.30
C ASP A 118 13.68 11.29 -9.94
N LEU A 119 12.89 11.29 -8.85
CA LEU A 119 13.39 10.94 -7.52
C LEU A 119 13.87 9.48 -7.48
N TYR A 120 13.13 8.55 -8.08
CA TYR A 120 13.55 7.15 -8.17
C TYR A 120 14.88 7.00 -8.94
N GLU A 121 15.02 7.64 -10.10
CA GLU A 121 16.26 7.56 -10.88
C GLU A 121 17.45 8.18 -10.13
N ARG A 122 17.26 9.24 -9.36
CA ARG A 122 18.31 9.80 -8.51
C ARG A 122 18.72 8.85 -7.39
N SER A 123 17.74 8.24 -6.71
CA SER A 123 17.96 7.22 -5.69
C SER A 123 18.79 6.06 -6.23
N LYS A 124 18.44 5.57 -7.42
CA LYS A 124 19.11 4.47 -8.10
C LYS A 124 20.53 4.82 -8.55
N ASN A 125 20.76 6.07 -8.96
CA ASN A 125 22.04 6.54 -9.51
C ASN A 125 23.00 7.12 -8.46
N GLY A 126 22.73 6.98 -7.17
CA GLY A 126 23.73 7.31 -6.15
C GLY A 126 23.24 7.82 -4.82
N GLU A 127 22.02 8.35 -4.71
CA GLU A 127 21.47 8.82 -3.43
C GLU A 127 21.17 7.64 -2.49
N ASN A 128 20.73 6.51 -3.08
CA ASN A 128 20.42 5.24 -2.38
C ASN A 128 19.49 5.43 -1.16
N ASP A 129 18.54 6.34 -1.29
CA ASP A 129 17.58 6.74 -0.27
C ASP A 129 16.25 5.97 -0.39
N PHE A 130 16.35 4.65 -0.49
CA PHE A 130 15.20 3.74 -0.49
C PHE A 130 14.81 3.34 0.93
N VAL A 131 13.50 3.34 1.23
CA VAL A 131 12.97 2.95 2.55
C VAL A 131 13.11 1.45 2.82
N SER A 132 13.27 0.65 1.77
CA SER A 132 13.47 -0.79 1.85
C SER A 132 14.31 -1.30 0.67
N ARG A 133 14.80 -2.53 0.78
CA ARG A 133 15.43 -3.20 -0.36
C ARG A 133 14.41 -3.47 -1.49
N TYR A 134 13.16 -3.68 -1.15
CA TYR A 134 12.10 -3.93 -2.14
C TYR A 134 11.78 -2.67 -2.94
N ALA A 135 11.77 -1.50 -2.31
CA ALA A 135 11.67 -0.19 -2.98
C ALA A 135 12.70 0.00 -4.10
N SER A 136 13.92 -0.54 -3.95
CA SER A 136 14.95 -0.39 -4.99
C SER A 136 14.73 -1.24 -6.25
N THR A 137 13.68 -2.07 -6.29
CA THR A 137 13.41 -3.00 -7.40
C THR A 137 12.98 -2.27 -8.68
N ASN A 138 12.04 -1.36 -8.57
CA ASN A 138 11.56 -0.51 -9.64
C ASN A 138 10.80 0.70 -9.08
N GLU A 139 10.45 1.65 -9.95
CA GLU A 139 9.77 2.90 -9.61
C GLU A 139 8.41 2.67 -8.92
N TYR A 140 7.67 1.66 -9.36
CA TYR A 140 6.34 1.36 -8.82
C TYR A 140 6.43 0.87 -7.38
N GLU A 141 7.40 -0.02 -7.11
CA GLU A 141 7.65 -0.54 -5.77
C GLU A 141 8.22 0.56 -4.85
N ASP A 142 9.07 1.44 -5.37
CA ASP A 142 9.56 2.58 -4.59
C ASP A 142 8.42 3.51 -4.16
N PHE A 143 7.45 3.75 -5.05
CA PHE A 143 6.27 4.54 -4.70
C PHE A 143 5.43 3.83 -3.63
N ALA A 144 5.07 2.56 -3.84
CA ALA A 144 4.20 1.81 -2.95
C ALA A 144 4.83 1.61 -1.55
N GLU A 145 6.12 1.30 -1.48
CA GLU A 145 6.87 1.19 -0.22
C GLU A 145 6.97 2.54 0.51
N SER A 146 7.22 3.62 -0.23
CA SER A 146 7.26 4.97 0.35
C SER A 146 5.88 5.43 0.79
N TYR A 147 4.83 5.10 0.05
CA TYR A 147 3.43 5.36 0.42
C TYR A 147 3.05 4.64 1.72
N MET A 148 3.32 3.35 1.80
CA MET A 148 3.10 2.54 3.00
C MET A 148 3.91 3.11 4.19
N THR A 149 5.18 3.43 3.97
CA THR A 149 6.06 4.02 4.99
C THR A 149 5.55 5.38 5.45
N TYR A 150 5.06 6.22 4.54
CA TYR A 150 4.47 7.53 4.90
C TYR A 150 3.27 7.38 5.83
N VAL A 151 2.40 6.41 5.56
CA VAL A 151 1.22 6.14 6.40
C VAL A 151 1.61 5.53 7.75
N ARG A 152 2.58 4.62 7.74
CA ARG A 152 2.97 3.84 8.93
C ARG A 152 3.95 4.58 9.84
N ASP A 153 4.98 5.16 9.26
CA ASP A 153 6.09 5.84 9.95
C ASP A 153 6.62 6.99 9.09
N PRO A 154 5.91 8.13 9.04
CA PRO A 154 6.32 9.27 8.23
C PRO A 154 7.71 9.80 8.61
N GLY A 155 8.12 9.63 9.88
CA GLY A 155 9.43 10.03 10.36
C GLY A 155 10.56 9.22 9.73
N LEU A 156 10.35 7.94 9.50
CA LEU A 156 11.30 7.09 8.77
C LEU A 156 11.46 7.56 7.33
N LEU A 157 10.37 7.79 6.61
CA LEU A 157 10.45 8.29 5.22
C LEU A 157 11.15 9.66 5.17
N GLN A 158 10.82 10.57 6.10
CA GLN A 158 11.44 11.89 6.19
C GLN A 158 12.96 11.80 6.46
N PHE A 159 13.37 10.85 7.28
CA PHE A 159 14.79 10.62 7.58
C PHE A 159 15.54 10.02 6.41
N VAL A 160 14.96 9.02 5.73
CA VAL A 160 15.59 8.31 4.62
C VAL A 160 15.61 9.14 3.34
N SER A 161 14.46 9.72 2.96
CA SER A 161 14.30 10.53 1.75
C SER A 161 13.39 11.74 2.00
N PRO A 162 13.96 12.88 2.44
CA PRO A 162 13.18 14.08 2.69
C PRO A 162 12.38 14.60 1.48
N GLU A 163 12.89 14.39 0.26
CA GLU A 163 12.21 14.84 -0.96
C GLU A 163 11.00 13.96 -1.28
N LYS A 164 11.13 12.63 -1.17
CA LYS A 164 10.00 11.69 -1.31
C LYS A 164 8.93 11.97 -0.25
N TYR A 165 9.37 12.19 1.02
CA TYR A 165 8.45 12.59 2.09
C TYR A 165 7.69 13.87 1.74
N ALA A 166 8.38 14.92 1.27
CA ALA A 166 7.74 16.18 0.92
C ALA A 166 6.74 16.00 -0.24
N LEU A 167 7.08 15.19 -1.24
CA LEU A 167 6.19 14.92 -2.36
C LEU A 167 4.96 14.11 -1.90
N MET A 168 5.13 13.10 -1.05
CA MET A 168 4.00 12.37 -0.43
C MET A 168 3.09 13.33 0.33
N ARG A 169 3.65 14.11 1.27
CA ARG A 169 2.87 15.05 2.09
C ARG A 169 2.10 16.06 1.25
N ASP A 170 2.78 16.75 0.34
CA ASP A 170 2.24 17.95 -0.30
C ASP A 170 1.32 17.62 -1.48
N PHE A 171 1.60 16.55 -2.23
CA PHE A 171 0.92 16.25 -3.49
C PHE A 171 0.09 14.98 -3.47
N ILE A 172 0.51 13.95 -2.72
CA ILE A 172 -0.23 12.69 -2.66
C ILE A 172 -1.29 12.78 -1.55
N PHE A 173 -0.88 13.12 -0.34
CA PHE A 173 -1.76 13.18 0.81
C PHE A 173 -2.35 14.58 1.08
N ALA A 174 -2.12 15.56 0.19
CA ALA A 174 -2.68 16.92 0.25
C ALA A 174 -2.50 17.60 1.62
N GLY A 175 -1.34 17.43 2.25
CA GLY A 175 -1.01 17.99 3.56
C GLY A 175 -1.50 17.14 4.75
N ARG A 176 -2.13 15.99 4.52
CA ARG A 176 -2.50 15.07 5.60
C ARG A 176 -1.23 14.42 6.17
N GLU A 177 -1.01 14.60 7.45
CA GLU A 177 0.10 13.99 8.18
C GLU A 177 -0.42 12.89 9.11
N TYR A 178 0.40 11.87 9.29
CA TYR A 178 0.13 10.77 10.23
C TYR A 178 0.98 10.96 11.47
N PRO A 179 0.43 10.68 12.68
CA PRO A 179 1.22 10.75 13.90
C PRO A 179 2.34 9.70 13.83
N PRO A 180 3.56 10.03 14.32
CA PRO A 180 4.61 9.04 14.48
C PRO A 180 4.07 7.90 15.35
N ARG A 181 4.33 6.65 14.97
CA ARG A 181 4.01 5.54 15.86
C ARG A 181 4.79 5.70 17.15
N GLU A 182 4.10 5.70 18.27
CA GLU A 182 4.76 5.49 19.56
C GLU A 182 5.37 4.07 19.51
N VAL A 183 6.69 4.01 19.37
CA VAL A 183 7.41 2.75 19.59
C VAL A 183 7.14 2.40 21.05
N GLY A 184 6.35 1.35 21.27
CA GLY A 184 5.90 0.93 22.57
C GLY A 184 7.09 0.89 23.55
N ARG A 185 7.00 1.70 24.57
CA ARG A 185 7.79 1.53 25.79
C ARG A 185 7.13 0.37 26.54
N GLU A 186 7.56 -0.85 26.26
CA GLU A 186 7.49 -1.95 27.21
C GLU A 186 8.87 -2.19 27.84
#